data_7f9b9666888ba064fcb70d97abdf746e
#
_entry.id   7f9b9666888ba064fcb70d97abdf746e
#
_cell.length_a   1.000
_cell.length_b   1.000
_cell.length_c   1.000
_cell.angle_alpha   90.00
_cell.angle_beta   90.00
_cell.angle_gamma   90.00
#
_symmetry.space_group_name_H-M   'P 1'
#
loop_
_entity.id
_entity.type
_entity.pdbx_description
1 polymer ?
#
loop_
_entity_poly.entity_id
_entity_poly.type
_entity_poly.pdbx_seq_one_letter_code
_entity_poly.pdbx_strand_id
1 'polypeptide(L)'
;MRIDGVRLWALLYELDDPAHLEMPQGFDWEAARRQFDGLVARFNSAFQTTCATDRSIEDASYHAEVTVPSDATATGADLVVRVSNFGNLAVLALENPGAYDQEEFDALVHVSDLTRIFECLDEGDYILVPEEPLWAPYDGRVPASVFLQSKPSWWIRYFDYL
;
A
#
# COMPACT_ATOMS: atom_id res chain seq x y z
N MET A 1 -8.13 8.87 1.62
CA MET A 1 -7.55 10.18 1.21
C MET A 1 -6.38 9.95 0.27
N ARG A 2 -6.28 10.72 -0.80
CA ARG A 2 -5.13 10.70 -1.73
C ARG A 2 -4.17 11.83 -1.38
N ILE A 3 -2.88 11.55 -1.36
CA ILE A 3 -1.85 12.57 -1.14
C ILE A 3 -0.87 12.63 -2.32
N ASP A 4 -0.27 13.77 -2.52
CA ASP A 4 0.66 14.07 -3.60
C ASP A 4 2.05 14.47 -3.09
N GLY A 5 2.96 14.70 -4.03
CA GLY A 5 4.37 14.93 -3.86
C GLY A 5 4.84 15.57 -2.54
N VAL A 6 4.52 16.83 -2.27
CA VAL A 6 5.04 17.53 -1.08
C VAL A 6 4.48 16.94 0.22
N ARG A 7 3.18 16.63 0.23
CA ARG A 7 2.52 16.02 1.39
C ARG A 7 2.98 14.59 1.62
N LEU A 8 3.23 13.84 0.55
CA LEU A 8 3.79 12.50 0.63
C LEU A 8 5.10 12.50 1.42
N TRP A 9 6.08 13.28 0.97
CA TRP A 9 7.39 13.31 1.61
C TRP A 9 7.31 13.76 3.07
N ALA A 10 6.53 14.79 3.36
CA ALA A 10 6.33 15.24 4.73
C ALA A 10 5.79 14.13 5.63
N LEU A 11 4.80 13.37 5.14
CA LEU A 11 4.22 12.25 5.88
C LEU A 11 5.20 11.09 6.05
N LEU A 12 5.93 10.71 5.00
CA LEU A 12 6.90 9.62 5.08
C LEU A 12 8.02 9.93 6.09
N TYR A 13 8.54 11.16 6.08
CA TYR A 13 9.56 11.58 7.05
C TYR A 13 9.01 11.68 8.48
N GLU A 14 7.75 12.08 8.66
CA GLU A 14 7.08 12.13 9.97
C GLU A 14 6.93 10.73 10.58
N LEU A 15 6.51 9.75 9.76
CA LEU A 15 6.31 8.37 10.18
C LEU A 15 7.62 7.59 10.38
N ASP A 16 8.75 8.13 9.93
CA ASP A 16 10.02 7.43 9.92
C ASP A 16 10.68 7.42 11.30
N ASP A 17 10.33 6.42 12.11
CA ASP A 17 10.90 6.18 13.43
C ASP A 17 12.03 5.15 13.34
N PRO A 18 13.29 5.54 13.58
CA PRO A 18 14.43 4.63 13.51
C PRO A 18 14.44 3.53 14.57
N ALA A 19 13.63 3.66 15.62
CA ALA A 19 13.51 2.65 16.67
C ALA A 19 12.50 1.53 16.30
N HIS A 20 11.67 1.75 15.28
CA HIS A 20 10.57 0.87 14.92
C HIS A 20 10.55 0.62 13.40
N LEU A 21 11.13 -0.52 12.97
CA LEU A 21 11.26 -0.84 11.54
C LEU A 21 10.02 -1.52 10.96
N GLU A 22 9.54 -2.58 11.61
CA GLU A 22 8.42 -3.39 11.11
C GLU A 22 7.08 -2.70 11.33
N MET A 23 6.90 -2.06 12.48
CA MET A 23 5.65 -1.42 12.87
C MET A 23 5.88 -0.26 13.84
N PRO A 24 4.99 0.74 13.89
CA PRO A 24 5.12 1.85 14.81
C PRO A 24 4.94 1.39 16.27
N GLN A 25 5.44 2.20 17.19
CA GLN A 25 5.21 1.98 18.62
C GLN A 25 3.70 1.92 18.91
N GLY A 26 3.29 0.90 19.66
CA GLY A 26 1.89 0.74 20.04
C GLY A 26 0.97 0.28 18.91
N PHE A 27 1.52 -0.36 17.87
CA PHE A 27 0.72 -0.89 16.76
C PHE A 27 -0.35 -1.86 17.28
N ASP A 28 -1.61 -1.58 16.96
CA ASP A 28 -2.75 -2.40 17.35
C ASP A 28 -3.13 -3.36 16.23
N TRP A 29 -2.65 -4.59 16.34
CA TRP A 29 -2.93 -5.67 15.38
C TRP A 29 -4.41 -5.98 15.20
N GLU A 30 -5.19 -5.92 16.26
CA GLU A 30 -6.63 -6.20 16.17
C GLU A 30 -7.37 -5.09 15.43
N ALA A 31 -7.02 -3.85 15.73
CA ALA A 31 -7.59 -2.69 15.02
C ALA A 31 -7.21 -2.71 13.54
N ALA A 32 -5.94 -2.96 13.21
CA ALA A 32 -5.46 -3.07 11.84
C ALA A 32 -6.17 -4.20 11.07
N ARG A 33 -6.35 -5.35 11.71
CA ARG A 33 -7.07 -6.49 11.11
C ARG A 33 -8.54 -6.14 10.84
N ARG A 34 -9.23 -5.54 11.80
CA ARG A 34 -10.64 -5.12 11.61
C ARG A 34 -10.77 -4.09 10.49
N GLN A 35 -9.87 -3.14 10.43
CA GLN A 35 -9.85 -2.13 9.36
C GLN A 35 -9.64 -2.78 7.99
N PHE A 36 -8.71 -3.70 7.88
CA PHE A 36 -8.45 -4.44 6.64
C PHE A 36 -9.63 -5.35 6.25
N ASP A 37 -10.27 -6.04 7.20
CA ASP A 37 -11.48 -6.82 6.95
C ASP A 37 -12.60 -5.95 6.39
N GLY A 38 -12.75 -4.74 6.90
CA GLY A 38 -13.68 -3.74 6.38
C GLY A 38 -13.36 -3.33 4.95
N LEU A 39 -12.08 -3.14 4.61
CA LEU A 39 -11.64 -2.82 3.25
C LEU A 39 -11.96 -3.96 2.28
N VAL A 40 -11.64 -5.20 2.65
CA VAL A 40 -11.93 -6.39 1.83
C VAL A 40 -13.44 -6.51 1.57
N ALA A 41 -14.27 -6.31 2.60
CA ALA A 41 -15.73 -6.36 2.45
C ALA A 41 -16.24 -5.26 1.48
N ARG A 42 -15.68 -4.05 1.53
CA ARG A 42 -16.00 -2.97 0.60
C ARG A 42 -15.62 -3.31 -0.83
N PHE A 43 -14.43 -3.85 -1.05
CA PHE A 43 -14.00 -4.28 -2.39
C PHE A 43 -14.86 -5.41 -2.93
N ASN A 44 -15.18 -6.42 -2.11
CA ASN A 44 -16.07 -7.51 -2.52
C ASN A 44 -17.44 -6.98 -2.97
N SER A 45 -17.98 -6.00 -2.26
CA SER A 45 -19.25 -5.36 -2.62
C SER A 45 -19.14 -4.48 -3.86
N ALA A 46 -18.13 -3.61 -3.94
CA ALA A 46 -17.96 -2.65 -5.04
C ALA A 46 -17.67 -3.35 -6.38
N PHE A 47 -16.93 -4.45 -6.36
CA PHE A 47 -16.55 -5.22 -7.55
C PHE A 47 -17.41 -6.48 -7.75
N GLN A 48 -18.35 -6.75 -6.85
CA GLN A 48 -19.24 -7.93 -6.89
C GLN A 48 -18.48 -9.24 -7.08
N THR A 49 -17.44 -9.43 -6.27
CA THR A 49 -16.52 -10.56 -6.33
C THR A 49 -16.06 -10.98 -4.94
N THR A 50 -15.27 -12.03 -4.87
CA THR A 50 -14.50 -12.38 -3.67
C THR A 50 -13.04 -12.12 -3.95
N CYS A 51 -12.49 -11.05 -3.36
CA CYS A 51 -11.10 -10.70 -3.51
C CYS A 51 -10.18 -11.71 -2.82
N ALA A 52 -9.03 -11.98 -3.42
CA ALA A 52 -7.96 -12.73 -2.77
C ALA A 52 -7.27 -11.84 -1.73
N THR A 53 -6.80 -12.43 -0.63
CA THR A 53 -6.07 -11.73 0.40
C THR A 53 -4.81 -12.48 0.79
N ASP A 54 -3.74 -11.75 1.09
CA ASP A 54 -2.56 -12.27 1.76
C ASP A 54 -2.40 -11.56 3.11
N ARG A 55 -2.38 -12.34 4.18
CA ARG A 55 -2.25 -11.89 5.58
C ARG A 55 -1.13 -12.62 6.32
N SER A 56 -0.47 -13.55 5.63
CA SER A 56 0.63 -14.37 6.18
C SER A 56 1.97 -13.67 5.97
N ILE A 57 2.05 -12.41 6.42
CA ILE A 57 3.21 -11.55 6.18
C ILE A 57 3.91 -11.34 7.52
N GLU A 58 5.17 -11.75 7.58
CA GLU A 58 6.05 -11.61 8.73
C GLU A 58 7.32 -10.88 8.32
N ASP A 59 8.01 -10.27 9.26
CA ASP A 59 9.27 -9.55 9.05
C ASP A 59 9.19 -8.48 7.95
N ALA A 60 8.08 -7.73 7.95
CA ALA A 60 7.78 -6.72 6.95
C ALA A 60 7.19 -5.44 7.54
N SER A 61 7.28 -4.36 6.80
CA SER A 61 6.67 -3.06 7.14
C SER A 61 5.21 -2.92 6.69
N TYR A 62 4.64 -3.97 6.12
CA TYR A 62 3.23 -4.06 5.75
C TYR A 62 2.63 -5.37 6.31
N HIS A 63 1.31 -5.44 6.45
CA HIS A 63 0.67 -6.57 7.12
C HIS A 63 -0.36 -7.31 6.30
N ALA A 64 -0.81 -6.72 5.18
CA ALA A 64 -1.82 -7.38 4.36
C ALA A 64 -1.85 -6.82 2.93
N GLU A 65 -2.36 -7.66 2.05
CA GLU A 65 -2.59 -7.34 0.65
C GLU A 65 -3.94 -7.90 0.21
N VAL A 66 -4.68 -7.15 -0.61
CA VAL A 66 -5.92 -7.58 -1.22
C VAL A 66 -5.87 -7.38 -2.72
N THR A 67 -6.31 -8.39 -3.46
CA THR A 67 -6.33 -8.40 -4.92
C THR A 67 -7.77 -8.47 -5.44
N VAL A 68 -8.16 -7.47 -6.21
CA VAL A 68 -9.38 -7.53 -7.03
C VAL A 68 -9.02 -8.28 -8.31
N PRO A 69 -9.65 -9.45 -8.58
CA PRO A 69 -9.24 -10.29 -9.70
C PRO A 69 -9.61 -9.66 -11.06
N SER A 70 -8.83 -9.97 -12.07
CA SER A 70 -8.93 -9.39 -13.42
C SER A 70 -10.32 -9.56 -14.06
N ASP A 71 -11.04 -10.64 -13.76
CA ASP A 71 -12.38 -10.88 -14.27
C ASP A 71 -13.47 -10.02 -13.62
N ALA A 72 -13.16 -9.36 -12.51
CA ALA A 72 -14.04 -8.43 -11.81
C ALA A 72 -13.73 -6.96 -12.12
N THR A 73 -12.62 -6.65 -12.80
CA THR A 73 -12.21 -5.29 -13.13
C THR A 73 -12.58 -4.90 -14.56
N ALA A 74 -12.90 -3.63 -14.79
CA ALA A 74 -13.03 -3.07 -16.14
C ALA A 74 -11.65 -2.96 -16.83
N THR A 75 -10.59 -2.85 -16.07
CA THR A 75 -9.20 -2.86 -16.52
C THR A 75 -8.82 -4.17 -17.20
N GLY A 76 -9.39 -5.30 -16.77
CA GLY A 76 -9.06 -6.63 -17.30
C GLY A 76 -7.74 -7.20 -16.78
N ALA A 77 -7.22 -6.65 -15.70
CA ALA A 77 -6.03 -7.11 -14.98
C ALA A 77 -6.27 -7.05 -13.47
N ASP A 78 -5.47 -7.75 -12.70
CA ASP A 78 -5.56 -7.75 -11.24
C ASP A 78 -5.18 -6.37 -10.70
N LEU A 79 -5.98 -5.86 -9.75
CA LEU A 79 -5.67 -4.64 -9.02
C LEU A 79 -5.33 -5.00 -7.57
N VAL A 80 -4.13 -4.65 -7.16
CA VAL A 80 -3.55 -5.04 -5.88
C VAL A 80 -3.45 -3.83 -4.96
N VAL A 81 -4.00 -3.95 -3.76
CA VAL A 81 -3.83 -2.94 -2.70
C VAL A 81 -3.05 -3.55 -1.55
N ARG A 82 -1.89 -2.97 -1.24
CA ARG A 82 -1.05 -3.33 -0.11
C ARG A 82 -1.17 -2.28 0.98
N VAL A 83 -1.30 -2.71 2.23
CA VAL A 83 -1.49 -1.81 3.38
C VAL A 83 -0.30 -1.89 4.33
N SER A 84 0.27 -0.74 4.63
CA SER A 84 1.41 -0.59 5.53
C SER A 84 1.00 -0.75 6.99
N ASN A 85 1.97 -1.10 7.84
CA ASN A 85 1.85 -1.03 9.29
C ASN A 85 1.88 0.42 9.80
N PHE A 86 2.26 1.37 8.97
CA PHE A 86 2.51 2.77 9.33
C PHE A 86 1.41 3.68 8.77
N GLY A 87 0.83 4.50 9.64
CA GLY A 87 0.01 5.66 9.27
C GLY A 87 -1.20 5.39 8.37
N ASN A 88 -1.75 4.18 8.36
CA ASN A 88 -2.83 3.77 7.45
C ASN A 88 -2.47 3.96 5.97
N LEU A 89 -1.18 3.91 5.63
CA LEU A 89 -0.74 4.03 4.24
C LEU A 89 -1.18 2.83 3.41
N ALA A 90 -1.64 3.09 2.21
CA ALA A 90 -1.94 2.07 1.21
C ALA A 90 -1.36 2.46 -0.14
N VAL A 91 -0.98 1.47 -0.93
CA VAL A 91 -0.58 1.63 -2.33
C VAL A 91 -1.49 0.79 -3.21
N LEU A 92 -1.75 1.29 -4.42
CA LEU A 92 -2.44 0.56 -5.48
C LEU A 92 -1.46 0.24 -6.59
N ALA A 93 -1.37 -1.02 -6.96
CA ALA A 93 -0.55 -1.50 -8.07
C ALA A 93 -1.40 -2.27 -9.08
N LEU A 94 -0.97 -2.26 -10.33
CA LEU A 94 -1.51 -3.09 -11.39
C LEU A 94 -0.71 -4.40 -11.43
N GLU A 95 -1.39 -5.55 -11.27
CA GLU A 95 -0.82 -6.91 -11.20
C GLU A 95 0.14 -7.13 -10.03
N ASN A 96 1.29 -6.45 -10.04
CA ASN A 96 2.28 -6.53 -8.97
C ASN A 96 2.93 -5.16 -8.74
N PRO A 97 3.28 -4.82 -7.49
CA PRO A 97 4.09 -3.64 -7.21
C PRO A 97 5.39 -3.62 -8.02
N GLY A 98 5.72 -2.47 -8.59
CA GLY A 98 6.91 -2.28 -9.40
C GLY A 98 6.84 -2.79 -10.84
N ALA A 99 5.74 -3.38 -11.27
CA ALA A 99 5.59 -3.92 -12.62
C ALA A 99 5.42 -2.84 -13.69
N TYR A 100 4.82 -1.71 -13.34
CA TYR A 100 4.49 -0.62 -14.26
C TYR A 100 4.94 0.72 -13.68
N ASP A 101 5.39 1.63 -14.55
CA ASP A 101 5.58 3.02 -14.16
C ASP A 101 4.24 3.78 -14.11
N GLN A 102 4.25 5.03 -13.65
CA GLN A 102 3.00 5.81 -13.47
C GLN A 102 2.31 6.08 -14.81
N GLU A 103 3.05 6.32 -15.89
CA GLU A 103 2.49 6.57 -17.21
C GLU A 103 1.79 5.32 -17.77
N GLU A 104 2.41 4.16 -17.65
CA GLU A 104 1.83 2.88 -18.03
C GLU A 104 0.59 2.56 -17.19
N PHE A 105 0.67 2.76 -15.89
CA PHE A 105 -0.46 2.56 -14.96
C PHE A 105 -1.65 3.44 -15.36
N ASP A 106 -1.44 4.74 -15.59
CA ASP A 106 -2.48 5.69 -15.96
C ASP A 106 -3.10 5.35 -17.33
N ALA A 107 -2.32 4.79 -18.25
CA ALA A 107 -2.79 4.37 -19.56
C ALA A 107 -3.62 3.08 -19.53
N LEU A 108 -3.34 2.16 -18.60
CA LEU A 108 -3.93 0.82 -18.56
C LEU A 108 -5.13 0.71 -17.63
N VAL A 109 -5.13 1.42 -16.51
CA VAL A 109 -6.15 1.27 -15.47
C VAL A 109 -7.42 2.04 -15.83
N HIS A 110 -8.55 1.36 -15.82
CA HIS A 110 -9.83 1.97 -16.15
C HIS A 110 -10.31 2.90 -15.02
N VAL A 111 -10.79 4.07 -15.39
CA VAL A 111 -11.23 5.12 -14.45
C VAL A 111 -12.33 4.65 -13.49
N SER A 112 -13.23 3.76 -13.93
CA SER A 112 -14.29 3.24 -13.05
C SER A 112 -13.75 2.36 -11.93
N ASP A 113 -12.68 1.63 -12.18
CA ASP A 113 -12.02 0.82 -11.14
C ASP A 113 -11.30 1.72 -10.14
N LEU A 114 -10.60 2.75 -10.64
CA LEU A 114 -9.95 3.74 -9.77
C LEU A 114 -10.95 4.42 -8.85
N THR A 115 -12.11 4.83 -9.38
CA THR A 115 -13.16 5.46 -8.58
C THR A 115 -13.63 4.55 -7.45
N ARG A 116 -13.94 3.29 -7.74
CA ARG A 116 -14.36 2.30 -6.72
C ARG A 116 -13.29 2.08 -5.65
N ILE A 117 -12.02 1.93 -6.07
CA ILE A 117 -10.92 1.73 -5.14
C ILE A 117 -10.73 2.93 -4.24
N PHE A 118 -10.75 4.15 -4.80
CA PHE A 118 -10.59 5.38 -4.02
C PHE A 118 -11.70 5.56 -2.99
N GLU A 119 -12.95 5.32 -3.37
CA GLU A 119 -14.09 5.36 -2.47
C GLU A 119 -13.94 4.35 -1.32
N CYS A 120 -13.58 3.11 -1.64
CA CYS A 120 -13.39 2.07 -0.62
C CYS A 120 -12.24 2.40 0.35
N LEU A 121 -11.14 2.95 -0.16
CA LEU A 121 -10.01 3.35 0.68
C LEU A 121 -10.35 4.55 1.57
N ASP A 122 -11.05 5.55 1.03
CA ASP A 122 -11.50 6.71 1.81
C ASP A 122 -12.47 6.29 2.93
N GLU A 123 -13.45 5.46 2.63
CA GLU A 123 -14.39 4.91 3.63
C GLU A 123 -13.70 4.01 4.66
N GLY A 124 -12.56 3.43 4.30
CA GLY A 124 -11.72 2.60 5.17
C GLY A 124 -10.70 3.38 5.98
N ASP A 125 -10.68 4.71 5.89
CA ASP A 125 -9.69 5.59 6.54
C ASP A 125 -8.23 5.30 6.14
N TYR A 126 -8.00 4.84 4.89
CA TYR A 126 -6.66 4.66 4.35
C TYR A 126 -6.17 5.91 3.61
N ILE A 127 -4.87 6.11 3.67
CA ILE A 127 -4.17 7.14 2.92
C ILE A 127 -3.51 6.50 1.70
N LEU A 128 -4.08 6.73 0.52
CA LEU A 128 -3.51 6.24 -0.72
C LEU A 128 -2.31 7.11 -1.12
N VAL A 129 -1.14 6.47 -1.19
CA VAL A 129 0.10 7.09 -1.64
C VAL A 129 0.48 6.59 -3.03
N PRO A 130 1.06 7.43 -3.90
CA PRO A 130 1.54 6.98 -5.21
C PRO A 130 2.71 6.01 -5.05
N GLU A 131 2.74 4.95 -5.85
CA GLU A 131 3.77 3.91 -5.77
C GLU A 131 5.12 4.39 -6.27
N GLU A 132 5.16 5.02 -7.45
CA GLU A 132 6.41 5.34 -8.15
C GLU A 132 7.42 6.13 -7.31
N PRO A 133 7.03 7.20 -6.56
CA PRO A 133 7.98 7.93 -5.72
C PRO A 133 8.61 7.09 -4.61
N LEU A 134 7.94 6.02 -4.17
CA LEU A 134 8.45 5.14 -3.10
C LEU A 134 9.68 4.33 -3.53
N TRP A 135 9.91 4.16 -4.82
CA TRP A 135 11.11 3.50 -5.35
C TRP A 135 12.37 4.38 -5.27
N ALA A 136 12.23 5.65 -4.91
CA ALA A 136 13.38 6.54 -4.66
C ALA A 136 14.28 5.97 -3.56
N PRO A 137 15.62 6.19 -3.66
CA PRO A 137 16.54 5.80 -2.62
C PRO A 137 16.14 6.35 -1.25
N TYR A 138 16.18 5.49 -0.24
CA TYR A 138 15.85 5.88 1.12
C TYR A 138 16.94 6.80 1.69
N ASP A 139 16.54 7.94 2.16
CA ASP A 139 17.38 8.96 2.78
C ASP A 139 16.84 9.44 4.16
N GLY A 140 16.03 8.57 4.79
CA GLY A 140 15.42 8.83 6.08
C GLY A 140 16.38 8.62 7.27
N ARG A 141 15.79 8.46 8.46
CA ARG A 141 16.52 8.41 9.73
C ARG A 141 17.07 7.05 10.12
N VAL A 142 16.60 5.97 9.49
CA VAL A 142 17.09 4.61 9.77
C VAL A 142 18.47 4.43 9.10
N PRO A 143 19.51 3.97 9.83
CA PRO A 143 20.80 3.67 9.20
C PRO A 143 20.67 2.61 8.10
N ALA A 144 21.30 2.86 6.94
CA ALA A 144 21.22 1.95 5.80
C ALA A 144 21.67 0.51 6.12
N SER A 145 22.60 0.36 7.06
CA SER A 145 23.10 -0.95 7.53
C SER A 145 22.06 -1.83 8.24
N VAL A 146 20.92 -1.26 8.62
CA VAL A 146 19.84 -2.00 9.30
C VAL A 146 18.97 -2.77 8.30
N PHE A 147 18.90 -2.29 7.06
CA PHE A 147 18.16 -2.97 5.99
C PHE A 147 18.95 -4.16 5.45
N LEU A 148 18.24 -5.22 5.05
CA LEU A 148 18.85 -6.37 4.39
C LEU A 148 19.39 -6.00 2.99
N GLN A 149 18.76 -5.03 2.33
CA GLN A 149 19.15 -4.56 1.01
C GLN A 149 20.29 -3.54 1.10
N SER A 150 21.26 -3.65 0.21
CA SER A 150 22.39 -2.72 0.16
C SER A 150 22.00 -1.31 -0.28
N LYS A 151 20.88 -1.18 -0.98
CA LYS A 151 20.32 0.09 -1.49
C LYS A 151 18.83 0.14 -1.16
N PRO A 152 18.45 0.44 0.10
CA PRO A 152 17.05 0.52 0.48
C PRO A 152 16.34 1.67 -0.24
N SER A 153 15.05 1.52 -0.42
CA SER A 153 14.14 2.54 -0.94
C SER A 153 13.05 2.87 0.09
N TRP A 154 12.29 3.92 -0.15
CA TRP A 154 11.12 4.24 0.65
C TRP A 154 10.04 3.16 0.53
N TRP A 155 10.01 2.43 -0.60
CA TRP A 155 9.16 1.24 -0.74
C TRP A 155 9.50 0.20 0.33
N ILE A 156 10.77 -0.18 0.45
CA ILE A 156 11.22 -1.15 1.46
C ILE A 156 10.88 -0.66 2.86
N ARG A 157 11.03 0.64 3.12
CA ARG A 157 10.75 1.20 4.44
C ARG A 157 9.31 0.99 4.89
N TYR A 158 8.32 1.00 3.98
CA TYR A 158 6.91 1.00 4.35
C TYR A 158 6.08 -0.12 3.75
N PHE A 159 6.55 -0.82 2.72
CA PHE A 159 5.72 -1.76 1.97
C PHE A 159 6.42 -3.06 1.60
N ASP A 160 7.51 -3.43 2.26
CA ASP A 160 8.26 -4.62 1.89
C ASP A 160 8.85 -5.34 3.11
N TYR A 161 9.52 -6.44 2.84
CA TYR A 161 10.26 -7.21 3.84
C TYR A 161 11.53 -6.47 4.26
N LEU A 162 11.88 -6.59 5.53
CA LEU A 162 12.99 -5.89 6.17
C LEU A 162 14.18 -6.79 6.44
#